data_baf8e1871d1ad6a75ff3eb7346305d71
#
_entry.id   baf8e1871d1ad6a75ff3eb7346305d71
#
_cell.length_a   1.000
_cell.length_b   1.000
_cell.length_c   1.000
_cell.angle_alpha   90.00
_cell.angle_beta   90.00
_cell.angle_gamma   90.00
#
_symmetry.space_group_name_H-M   'P 1'
#
loop_
_entity.id
_entity.type
_entity.pdbx_description
1 polymer ?
#
loop_
_entity_poly.entity_id
_entity_poly.type
_entity_poly.pdbx_seq_one_letter_code
_entity_poly.pdbx_strand_id
1 'polypeptide(L)'
;MAPRAYNNETRQQQQEQLKQRIAESAARLHAERGVLATSYAEIAQAAGVSLPTMYKHFPDLGQLVRACSGHVTAHAPAFPTDEILAASELRTAAQVLVDAADRLHAYFEPWKSWREANRIPVVAENAEQQRVRMVQLCEALMARHGVEGPHHEIAAVWESLLDFELWHRLVRGHGLSRQTVRAHLLSLVLAVTGPQPTTPPLRPNQRSLP
;
A
#
# COMPACT_ATOMS: atom_id res chain seq x y z
N MET A 1 -25.05 3.65 45.70
CA MET A 1 -24.47 4.70 44.81
C MET A 1 -23.80 4.02 43.64
N ALA A 2 -24.47 3.92 42.51
CA ALA A 2 -23.86 3.43 41.28
C ALA A 2 -24.36 4.23 40.05
N PRO A 3 -23.76 5.39 39.76
CA PRO A 3 -23.97 6.06 38.47
C PRO A 3 -22.66 6.41 37.71
N ARG A 4 -21.46 6.01 38.18
CA ARG A 4 -20.21 6.42 37.51
C ARG A 4 -19.78 5.59 36.31
N ALA A 5 -20.15 4.31 36.21
CA ALA A 5 -19.75 3.43 35.12
C ALA A 5 -20.42 3.81 33.79
N TYR A 6 -21.70 4.10 33.79
CA TYR A 6 -22.47 4.48 32.58
C TYR A 6 -21.98 5.79 31.93
N ASN A 7 -21.55 6.76 32.72
CA ASN A 7 -21.06 8.06 32.21
C ASN A 7 -19.65 7.96 31.56
N ASN A 8 -18.89 6.92 31.88
CA ASN A 8 -17.53 6.74 31.40
C ASN A 8 -17.52 6.10 29.97
N GLU A 9 -18.39 5.12 29.73
CA GLU A 9 -18.55 4.50 28.42
C GLU A 9 -19.06 5.49 27.36
N THR A 10 -20.06 6.30 27.71
CA THR A 10 -20.60 7.34 26.83
C THR A 10 -19.52 8.38 26.47
N ARG A 11 -18.69 8.78 27.44
CA ARG A 11 -17.56 9.70 27.18
C ARG A 11 -16.49 9.10 26.28
N GLN A 12 -16.16 7.84 26.47
CA GLN A 12 -15.20 7.13 25.63
C GLN A 12 -15.71 7.01 24.18
N GLN A 13 -16.98 6.64 24.01
CA GLN A 13 -17.63 6.57 22.69
C GLN A 13 -17.63 7.94 21.98
N GLN A 14 -17.96 9.01 22.68
CA GLN A 14 -17.93 10.38 22.14
C GLN A 14 -16.51 10.80 21.72
N GLN A 15 -15.48 10.44 22.50
CA GLN A 15 -14.10 10.72 22.17
C GLN A 15 -13.65 9.94 20.95
N GLU A 16 -14.04 8.69 20.82
CA GLU A 16 -13.69 7.86 19.66
C GLU A 16 -14.38 8.36 18.39
N GLN A 17 -15.66 8.70 18.46
CA GLN A 17 -16.38 9.35 17.37
C GLN A 17 -15.74 10.67 16.94
N LEU A 18 -15.25 11.45 17.90
CA LEU A 18 -14.55 12.71 17.61
C LEU A 18 -13.24 12.46 16.86
N LYS A 19 -12.42 11.52 17.34
CA LYS A 19 -11.17 11.12 16.67
C LYS A 19 -11.43 10.60 15.25
N GLN A 20 -12.48 9.79 15.09
CA GLN A 20 -12.88 9.27 13.78
C GLN A 20 -13.27 10.40 12.81
N ARG A 21 -14.06 11.39 13.22
CA ARG A 21 -14.40 12.55 12.39
C ARG A 21 -13.17 13.36 11.99
N ILE A 22 -12.21 13.54 12.92
CA ILE A 22 -10.95 14.23 12.62
C ILE A 22 -10.15 13.42 11.59
N ALA A 23 -10.00 12.10 11.79
CA ALA A 23 -9.29 11.22 10.88
C ALA A 23 -9.91 11.19 9.47
N GLU A 24 -11.23 11.15 9.37
CA GLU A 24 -11.99 11.22 8.11
C GLU A 24 -11.78 12.55 7.39
N SER A 25 -11.88 13.67 8.14
CA SER A 25 -11.63 15.01 7.58
C SER A 25 -10.19 15.16 7.08
N ALA A 26 -9.22 14.64 7.85
CA ALA A 26 -7.82 14.60 7.44
C ALA A 26 -7.63 13.74 6.18
N ALA A 27 -8.20 12.54 6.14
CA ALA A 27 -8.11 11.64 4.98
C ALA A 27 -8.61 12.32 3.70
N ARG A 28 -9.77 12.99 3.77
CA ARG A 28 -10.33 13.72 2.63
C ARG A 28 -9.42 14.86 2.16
N LEU A 29 -8.97 15.71 3.07
CA LEU A 29 -8.09 16.84 2.73
C LEU A 29 -6.73 16.37 2.22
N HIS A 30 -6.18 15.29 2.77
CA HIS A 30 -4.95 14.68 2.29
C HIS A 30 -5.10 14.10 0.87
N ALA A 31 -6.26 13.53 0.53
CA ALA A 31 -6.55 13.09 -0.84
C ALA A 31 -6.59 14.26 -1.83
N GLU A 32 -7.13 15.42 -1.41
CA GLU A 32 -7.30 16.60 -2.26
C GLU A 32 -6.00 17.39 -2.47
N ARG A 33 -5.10 17.44 -1.47
CA ARG A 33 -3.97 18.39 -1.44
C ARG A 33 -2.64 17.79 -0.99
N GLY A 34 -2.62 16.55 -0.54
CA GLY A 34 -1.47 15.93 0.12
C GLY A 34 -1.39 16.24 1.61
N VAL A 35 -0.63 15.43 2.33
CA VAL A 35 -0.46 15.54 3.79
C VAL A 35 0.29 16.82 4.15
N LEU A 36 1.39 17.11 3.44
CA LEU A 36 2.28 18.23 3.79
C LEU A 36 1.70 19.60 3.43
N ALA A 37 0.72 19.64 2.52
CA ALA A 37 0.03 20.87 2.15
C ALA A 37 -1.25 21.15 2.95
N THR A 38 -1.59 20.27 3.91
CA THR A 38 -2.80 20.37 4.73
C THR A 38 -2.46 20.77 6.16
N SER A 39 -3.01 21.89 6.64
CA SER A 39 -2.77 22.37 7.99
C SER A 39 -3.75 21.78 9.01
N TYR A 40 -3.32 21.72 10.28
CA TYR A 40 -4.20 21.34 11.38
C TYR A 40 -5.42 22.24 11.55
N ALA A 41 -5.29 23.53 11.22
CA ALA A 41 -6.41 24.47 11.30
C ALA A 41 -7.51 24.13 10.28
N GLU A 42 -7.12 23.76 9.04
CA GLU A 42 -8.07 23.34 8.00
C GLU A 42 -8.76 22.03 8.38
N ILE A 43 -8.01 21.06 8.94
CA ILE A 43 -8.59 19.80 9.41
C ILE A 43 -9.54 20.04 10.58
N ALA A 44 -9.16 20.86 11.55
CA ALA A 44 -10.02 21.22 12.69
C ALA A 44 -11.32 21.88 12.22
N GLN A 45 -11.23 22.83 11.30
CA GLN A 45 -12.39 23.48 10.69
C GLN A 45 -13.29 22.46 9.96
N ALA A 46 -12.71 21.57 9.15
CA ALA A 46 -13.46 20.56 8.42
C ALA A 46 -14.13 19.53 9.34
N ALA A 47 -13.50 19.18 10.46
CA ALA A 47 -14.03 18.27 11.47
C ALA A 47 -15.02 18.93 12.44
N GLY A 48 -15.20 20.25 12.39
CA GLY A 48 -16.06 20.99 13.31
C GLY A 48 -15.54 21.00 14.75
N VAL A 49 -14.20 21.09 14.93
CA VAL A 49 -13.55 21.14 16.25
C VAL A 49 -12.66 22.37 16.39
N SER A 50 -12.35 22.76 17.64
CA SER A 50 -11.36 23.81 17.89
C SER A 50 -9.93 23.30 17.65
N LEU A 51 -9.01 24.17 17.26
CA LEU A 51 -7.60 23.83 17.08
C LEU A 51 -6.96 23.27 18.37
N PRO A 52 -7.23 23.76 19.59
CA PRO A 52 -6.79 23.13 20.82
C PRO A 52 -7.32 21.69 20.99
N THR A 53 -8.56 21.42 20.59
CA THR A 53 -9.14 20.08 20.61
C THR A 53 -8.41 19.15 19.65
N MET A 54 -8.08 19.66 18.47
CA MET A 54 -7.30 18.92 17.47
C MET A 54 -5.95 18.48 18.04
N TYR A 55 -5.15 19.41 18.61
CA TYR A 55 -3.86 19.10 19.23
C TYR A 55 -3.96 18.17 20.45
N LYS A 56 -5.05 18.25 21.22
CA LYS A 56 -5.30 17.34 22.33
C LYS A 56 -5.41 15.88 21.88
N HIS A 57 -6.04 15.63 20.74
CA HIS A 57 -6.25 14.27 20.23
C HIS A 57 -5.15 13.78 19.29
N PHE A 58 -4.52 14.68 18.56
CA PHE A 58 -3.44 14.41 17.62
C PHE A 58 -2.31 15.43 17.83
N PRO A 59 -1.45 15.22 18.84
CA PRO A 59 -0.40 16.17 19.19
C PRO A 59 0.67 16.32 18.11
N ASP A 60 0.84 15.32 17.23
CA ASP A 60 1.81 15.31 16.15
C ASP A 60 1.22 14.74 14.85
N LEU A 61 1.88 15.09 13.74
CA LEU A 61 1.48 14.68 12.40
C LEU A 61 1.49 13.15 12.23
N GLY A 62 2.45 12.46 12.85
CA GLY A 62 2.57 11.00 12.74
C GLY A 62 1.36 10.28 13.32
N GLN A 63 0.83 10.73 14.45
CA GLN A 63 -0.38 10.18 15.06
C GLN A 63 -1.61 10.44 14.19
N LEU A 64 -1.74 11.65 13.64
CA LEU A 64 -2.83 12.01 12.74
C LEU A 64 -2.78 11.16 11.46
N VAL A 65 -1.62 11.03 10.85
CA VAL A 65 -1.43 10.23 9.62
C VAL A 65 -1.72 8.76 9.88
N ARG A 66 -1.30 8.20 11.03
CA ARG A 66 -1.68 6.83 11.41
C ARG A 66 -3.19 6.65 11.50
N ALA A 67 -3.89 7.59 12.13
CA ALA A 67 -5.34 7.51 12.29
C ALA A 67 -6.08 7.65 10.95
N CYS A 68 -5.73 8.63 10.12
CA CYS A 68 -6.38 8.80 8.81
C CYS A 68 -6.02 7.66 7.83
N SER A 69 -4.78 7.15 7.83
CA SER A 69 -4.40 5.97 7.05
C SER A 69 -5.16 4.72 7.50
N GLY A 70 -5.34 4.53 8.83
CA GLY A 70 -6.16 3.46 9.37
C GLY A 70 -7.63 3.56 8.91
N HIS A 71 -8.20 4.77 8.92
CA HIS A 71 -9.55 5.01 8.40
C HIS A 71 -9.64 4.66 6.91
N VAL A 72 -8.72 5.13 6.09
CA VAL A 72 -8.69 4.84 4.64
C VAL A 72 -8.53 3.33 4.39
N THR A 73 -7.63 2.67 5.11
CA THR A 73 -7.38 1.23 4.96
C THR A 73 -8.60 0.39 5.37
N ALA A 74 -9.33 0.79 6.41
CA ALA A 74 -10.54 0.09 6.85
C ALA A 74 -11.68 0.08 5.81
N HIS A 75 -11.66 1.02 4.85
CA HIS A 75 -12.63 1.13 3.77
C HIS A 75 -12.09 0.65 2.42
N ALA A 76 -10.85 0.17 2.39
CA ALA A 76 -10.21 -0.33 1.17
C ALA A 76 -10.84 -1.66 0.72
N PRO A 77 -10.82 -1.95 -0.60
CA PRO A 77 -11.17 -3.27 -1.08
C PRO A 77 -10.34 -4.35 -0.38
N ALA A 78 -10.99 -5.45 0.04
CA ALA A 78 -10.29 -6.55 0.68
C ALA A 78 -9.23 -7.14 -0.27
N PHE A 79 -8.05 -7.43 0.28
CA PHE A 79 -7.02 -8.14 -0.47
C PHE A 79 -7.26 -9.64 -0.35
N PRO A 80 -7.45 -10.38 -1.46
CA PRO A 80 -7.94 -11.75 -1.47
C PRO A 80 -6.81 -12.77 -1.24
N THR A 81 -6.08 -12.67 -0.12
CA THR A 81 -4.93 -13.53 0.19
C THR A 81 -5.29 -15.02 0.13
N ASP A 82 -6.43 -15.40 0.71
CA ASP A 82 -6.85 -16.81 0.77
C ASP A 82 -7.19 -17.33 -0.64
N GLU A 83 -7.84 -16.52 -1.48
CA GLU A 83 -8.14 -16.88 -2.87
C GLU A 83 -6.86 -17.07 -3.69
N ILE A 84 -5.90 -16.15 -3.54
CA ILE A 84 -4.59 -16.21 -4.19
C ILE A 84 -3.86 -17.49 -3.80
N LEU A 85 -3.80 -17.81 -2.49
CA LEU A 85 -3.11 -18.99 -1.99
C LEU A 85 -3.86 -20.29 -2.28
N ALA A 86 -5.18 -20.28 -2.44
CA ALA A 86 -5.98 -21.46 -2.77
C ALA A 86 -5.98 -21.82 -4.25
N ALA A 87 -5.54 -20.92 -5.14
CA ALA A 87 -5.53 -21.17 -6.58
C ALA A 87 -4.72 -22.43 -6.94
N SER A 88 -5.28 -23.25 -7.84
CA SER A 88 -4.65 -24.51 -8.27
C SER A 88 -3.49 -24.33 -9.24
N GLU A 89 -3.47 -23.19 -9.95
CA GLU A 89 -2.46 -22.87 -10.96
C GLU A 89 -1.81 -21.52 -10.67
N LEU A 90 -0.50 -21.41 -10.88
CA LEU A 90 0.25 -20.17 -10.71
C LEU A 90 -0.32 -19.02 -11.56
N ARG A 91 -0.76 -19.29 -12.78
CA ARG A 91 -1.39 -18.30 -13.67
C ARG A 91 -2.66 -17.71 -13.04
N THR A 92 -3.50 -18.54 -12.45
CA THR A 92 -4.72 -18.11 -11.78
C THR A 92 -4.39 -17.26 -10.55
N ALA A 93 -3.44 -17.71 -9.72
CA ALA A 93 -2.96 -16.95 -8.56
C ALA A 93 -2.41 -15.57 -8.98
N ALA A 94 -1.56 -15.54 -10.01
CA ALA A 94 -0.99 -14.31 -10.54
C ALA A 94 -2.07 -13.36 -11.11
N GLN A 95 -3.10 -13.89 -11.79
CA GLN A 95 -4.22 -13.09 -12.29
C GLN A 95 -4.97 -12.40 -11.13
N VAL A 96 -5.34 -13.18 -10.09
CA VAL A 96 -6.05 -12.64 -8.91
C VAL A 96 -5.19 -11.59 -8.20
N LEU A 97 -3.88 -11.83 -8.07
CA LEU A 97 -2.92 -10.90 -7.47
C LEU A 97 -2.82 -9.58 -8.26
N VAL A 98 -2.65 -9.66 -9.59
CA VAL A 98 -2.58 -8.46 -10.47
C VAL A 98 -3.88 -7.66 -10.40
N ASP A 99 -5.03 -8.33 -10.43
CA ASP A 99 -6.34 -7.68 -10.34
C ASP A 99 -6.56 -7.04 -8.96
N ALA A 100 -6.08 -7.67 -7.88
CA ALA A 100 -6.15 -7.12 -6.54
C ALA A 100 -5.25 -5.88 -6.40
N ALA A 101 -4.01 -5.94 -6.91
CA ALA A 101 -3.08 -4.80 -6.92
C ALA A 101 -3.68 -3.61 -7.68
N ASP A 102 -4.23 -3.83 -8.89
CA ASP A 102 -4.88 -2.79 -9.68
C ASP A 102 -6.07 -2.14 -8.94
N ARG A 103 -6.93 -2.94 -8.28
CA ARG A 103 -8.04 -2.40 -7.48
C ARG A 103 -7.56 -1.53 -6.32
N LEU A 104 -6.55 -1.99 -5.60
CA LEU A 104 -5.98 -1.24 -4.48
C LEU A 104 -5.25 0.02 -4.94
N HIS A 105 -4.51 -0.03 -6.04
CA HIS A 105 -3.85 1.15 -6.58
C HIS A 105 -4.85 2.22 -7.00
N ALA A 106 -5.93 1.85 -7.67
CA ALA A 106 -6.98 2.78 -8.05
C ALA A 106 -7.71 3.37 -6.82
N TYR A 107 -7.89 2.58 -5.76
CA TYR A 107 -8.48 3.05 -4.51
C TYR A 107 -7.55 4.03 -3.78
N PHE A 108 -6.27 3.69 -3.64
CA PHE A 108 -5.29 4.50 -2.91
C PHE A 108 -4.69 5.66 -3.71
N GLU A 109 -4.96 5.74 -5.01
CA GLU A 109 -4.39 6.77 -5.91
C GLU A 109 -4.54 8.21 -5.36
N PRO A 110 -5.69 8.66 -4.80
CA PRO A 110 -5.85 10.02 -4.31
C PRO A 110 -4.81 10.41 -3.24
N TRP A 111 -4.34 9.45 -2.43
CA TRP A 111 -3.35 9.71 -1.38
C TRP A 111 -1.91 9.44 -1.83
N LYS A 112 -1.68 8.41 -2.65
CA LYS A 112 -0.33 8.02 -3.11
C LYS A 112 0.23 8.93 -4.21
N SER A 113 -0.60 9.57 -4.99
CA SER A 113 -0.19 10.45 -6.11
C SER A 113 0.64 11.68 -5.66
N TRP A 114 0.56 12.08 -4.40
CA TRP A 114 1.35 13.18 -3.84
C TRP A 114 2.83 12.86 -3.59
N ARG A 115 3.22 11.58 -3.66
CA ARG A 115 4.61 11.09 -3.52
C ARG A 115 5.31 11.55 -2.23
N GLU A 116 4.59 11.56 -1.14
CA GLU A 116 5.07 12.02 0.17
C GLU A 116 5.66 10.89 1.03
N ALA A 117 5.67 9.63 0.53
CA ALA A 117 6.09 8.44 1.29
C ALA A 117 7.48 8.61 1.93
N ASN A 118 8.46 9.14 1.17
CA ASN A 118 9.83 9.32 1.67
C ASN A 118 10.01 10.55 2.58
N ARG A 119 8.99 11.37 2.75
CA ARG A 119 9.03 12.63 3.54
C ARG A 119 8.31 12.52 4.87
N ILE A 120 7.48 11.48 5.05
CA ILE A 120 6.66 11.27 6.24
C ILE A 120 7.02 9.88 6.79
N PRO A 121 7.73 9.78 7.93
CA PRO A 121 8.27 8.51 8.43
C PRO A 121 7.22 7.39 8.54
N VAL A 122 6.05 7.68 9.10
CA VAL A 122 4.99 6.68 9.25
C VAL A 122 4.44 6.17 7.91
N VAL A 123 4.47 6.99 6.86
CA VAL A 123 4.05 6.57 5.50
C VAL A 123 5.13 5.67 4.90
N ALA A 124 6.41 6.02 5.07
CA ALA A 124 7.54 5.21 4.64
C ALA A 124 7.56 3.83 5.34
N GLU A 125 7.35 3.81 6.65
CA GLU A 125 7.27 2.57 7.44
C GLU A 125 6.13 1.66 6.95
N ASN A 126 4.94 2.21 6.70
CA ASN A 126 3.79 1.47 6.18
C ASN A 126 4.06 0.92 4.77
N ALA A 127 4.68 1.71 3.89
CA ALA A 127 5.04 1.29 2.54
C ALA A 127 6.04 0.12 2.58
N GLU A 128 7.06 0.20 3.43
CA GLU A 128 8.05 -0.87 3.60
C GLU A 128 7.41 -2.16 4.14
N GLN A 129 6.52 -2.05 5.13
CA GLN A 129 5.80 -3.22 5.64
C GLN A 129 4.90 -3.87 4.59
N GLN A 130 4.28 -3.08 3.70
CA GLN A 130 3.48 -3.60 2.60
C GLN A 130 4.37 -4.32 1.57
N ARG A 131 5.53 -3.74 1.24
CA ARG A 131 6.51 -4.34 0.35
C ARG A 131 6.98 -5.70 0.85
N VAL A 132 7.39 -5.77 2.13
CA VAL A 132 7.83 -7.04 2.77
C VAL A 132 6.74 -8.11 2.70
N ARG A 133 5.48 -7.75 3.04
CA ARG A 133 4.36 -8.69 2.97
C ARG A 133 4.08 -9.18 1.55
N MET A 134 4.20 -8.30 0.55
CA MET A 134 4.02 -8.68 -0.85
C MET A 134 5.10 -9.65 -1.32
N VAL A 135 6.37 -9.40 -0.99
CA VAL A 135 7.48 -10.33 -1.28
C VAL A 135 7.23 -11.68 -0.64
N GLN A 136 6.87 -11.73 0.65
CA GLN A 136 6.56 -12.99 1.36
C GLN A 136 5.40 -13.76 0.72
N LEU A 137 4.34 -13.07 0.29
CA LEU A 137 3.24 -13.71 -0.43
C LEU A 137 3.70 -14.30 -1.76
N CYS A 138 4.49 -13.56 -2.53
CA CYS A 138 5.03 -14.04 -3.80
C CYS A 138 5.96 -15.24 -3.62
N GLU A 139 6.84 -15.24 -2.59
CA GLU A 139 7.68 -16.39 -2.25
C GLU A 139 6.83 -17.63 -1.90
N ALA A 140 5.78 -17.45 -1.10
CA ALA A 140 4.86 -18.52 -0.75
C ALA A 140 4.15 -19.11 -1.98
N LEU A 141 3.74 -18.26 -2.93
CA LEU A 141 3.16 -18.70 -4.21
C LEU A 141 4.15 -19.52 -5.04
N MET A 142 5.38 -19.06 -5.15
CA MET A 142 6.42 -19.76 -5.92
C MET A 142 6.72 -21.13 -5.31
N ALA A 143 6.88 -21.21 -3.98
CA ALA A 143 7.10 -22.47 -3.28
C ALA A 143 5.92 -23.43 -3.46
N ARG A 144 4.68 -22.94 -3.36
CA ARG A 144 3.47 -23.75 -3.53
C ARG A 144 3.32 -24.33 -4.92
N HIS A 145 3.70 -23.58 -5.95
CA HIS A 145 3.55 -23.97 -7.36
C HIS A 145 4.81 -24.58 -7.96
N GLY A 146 5.83 -24.88 -7.14
CA GLY A 146 7.05 -25.56 -7.59
C GLY A 146 7.84 -24.75 -8.61
N VAL A 147 7.83 -23.42 -8.51
CA VAL A 147 8.66 -22.54 -9.36
C VAL A 147 10.12 -22.82 -9.06
N GLU A 148 10.90 -23.13 -10.08
CA GLU A 148 12.35 -23.35 -9.92
C GLU A 148 13.11 -22.02 -9.82
N GLY A 149 14.20 -22.00 -9.04
CA GLY A 149 15.12 -20.86 -8.95
C GLY A 149 15.05 -20.10 -7.63
N PRO A 150 15.65 -18.91 -7.59
CA PRO A 150 15.75 -18.11 -6.37
C PRO A 150 14.43 -17.37 -6.11
N HIS A 151 13.55 -17.96 -5.32
CA HIS A 151 12.21 -17.43 -5.03
C HIS A 151 12.23 -15.97 -4.57
N HIS A 152 13.21 -15.60 -3.72
CA HIS A 152 13.30 -14.23 -3.22
C HIS A 152 13.55 -13.21 -4.35
N GLU A 153 14.45 -13.53 -5.29
CA GLU A 153 14.77 -12.64 -6.41
C GLU A 153 13.56 -12.48 -7.35
N ILE A 154 12.88 -13.59 -7.67
CA ILE A 154 11.68 -13.59 -8.51
C ILE A 154 10.55 -12.82 -7.80
N ALA A 155 10.36 -13.03 -6.49
CA ALA A 155 9.36 -12.34 -5.68
C ALA A 155 9.62 -10.82 -5.61
N ALA A 156 10.87 -10.41 -5.49
CA ALA A 156 11.25 -8.99 -5.52
C ALA A 156 10.95 -8.35 -6.88
N VAL A 157 11.14 -9.07 -7.99
CA VAL A 157 10.75 -8.60 -9.32
C VAL A 157 9.23 -8.51 -9.45
N TRP A 158 8.48 -9.50 -8.96
CA TRP A 158 7.01 -9.45 -8.95
C TRP A 158 6.49 -8.26 -8.16
N GLU A 159 7.01 -8.04 -6.93
CA GLU A 159 6.65 -6.90 -6.11
C GLU A 159 6.90 -5.58 -6.85
N SER A 160 8.07 -5.43 -7.46
CA SER A 160 8.44 -4.24 -8.23
C SER A 160 7.55 -4.01 -9.46
N LEU A 161 7.16 -5.07 -10.16
CA LEU A 161 6.21 -5.00 -11.28
C LEU A 161 4.79 -4.63 -10.83
N LEU A 162 4.42 -4.96 -9.58
CA LEU A 162 3.11 -4.68 -9.00
C LEU A 162 3.12 -3.41 -8.13
N ASP A 163 4.19 -2.60 -8.18
CA ASP A 163 4.30 -1.36 -7.41
C ASP A 163 3.37 -0.26 -7.93
N PHE A 164 2.91 0.60 -7.02
CA PHE A 164 2.04 1.72 -7.34
C PHE A 164 2.65 2.70 -8.35
N GLU A 165 3.94 3.01 -8.23
CA GLU A 165 4.60 4.00 -9.11
C GLU A 165 4.65 3.52 -10.56
N LEU A 166 4.92 2.22 -10.78
CA LEU A 166 4.86 1.65 -12.12
C LEU A 166 3.44 1.68 -12.68
N TRP A 167 2.47 1.22 -11.90
CA TRP A 167 1.05 1.24 -12.27
C TRP A 167 0.58 2.66 -12.62
N HIS A 168 0.86 3.63 -11.75
CA HIS A 168 0.46 5.03 -11.92
C HIS A 168 1.11 5.65 -13.17
N ARG A 169 2.38 5.36 -13.43
CA ARG A 169 3.08 5.82 -14.63
C ARG A 169 2.46 5.26 -15.90
N LEU A 170 2.10 3.98 -15.92
CA LEU A 170 1.47 3.34 -17.08
C LEU A 170 0.06 3.91 -17.32
N VAL A 171 -0.75 4.05 -16.28
CA VAL A 171 -2.14 4.51 -16.41
C VAL A 171 -2.22 6.02 -16.63
N ARG A 172 -1.53 6.84 -15.81
CA ARG A 172 -1.63 8.30 -15.85
C ARG A 172 -0.55 8.96 -16.71
N GLY A 173 0.67 8.43 -16.70
CA GLY A 173 1.78 8.97 -17.48
C GLY A 173 1.68 8.62 -18.96
N HIS A 174 1.33 7.37 -19.28
CA HIS A 174 1.23 6.87 -20.66
C HIS A 174 -0.21 6.75 -21.17
N GLY A 175 -1.23 6.98 -20.34
CA GLY A 175 -2.63 6.94 -20.72
C GLY A 175 -3.16 5.54 -21.09
N LEU A 176 -2.49 4.47 -20.63
CA LEU A 176 -2.94 3.12 -20.89
C LEU A 176 -4.20 2.79 -20.07
N SER A 177 -5.11 2.01 -20.68
CA SER A 177 -6.26 1.51 -19.92
C SER A 177 -5.80 0.56 -18.79
N ARG A 178 -6.50 0.56 -17.67
CA ARG A 178 -6.23 -0.38 -16.56
C ARG A 178 -6.29 -1.85 -17.02
N GLN A 179 -7.18 -2.17 -17.96
CA GLN A 179 -7.26 -3.51 -18.55
C GLN A 179 -5.97 -3.87 -19.29
N THR A 180 -5.45 -2.96 -20.10
CA THR A 180 -4.18 -3.13 -20.84
C THR A 180 -3.01 -3.30 -19.85
N VAL A 181 -2.94 -2.47 -18.81
CA VAL A 181 -1.88 -2.55 -17.79
C VAL A 181 -1.90 -3.91 -17.09
N ARG A 182 -3.08 -4.37 -16.65
CA ARG A 182 -3.21 -5.70 -16.01
C ARG A 182 -2.75 -6.83 -16.92
N ALA A 183 -3.14 -6.82 -18.20
CA ALA A 183 -2.74 -7.85 -19.15
C ALA A 183 -1.22 -7.90 -19.34
N HIS A 184 -0.57 -6.73 -19.45
CA HIS A 184 0.90 -6.67 -19.54
C HIS A 184 1.59 -7.10 -18.26
N LEU A 185 1.14 -6.62 -17.10
CA LEU A 185 1.72 -7.01 -15.80
C LEU A 185 1.60 -8.53 -15.59
N LEU A 186 0.44 -9.13 -15.88
CA LEU A 186 0.28 -10.57 -15.80
C LEU A 186 1.28 -11.32 -16.70
N SER A 187 1.46 -10.86 -17.93
CA SER A 187 2.41 -11.47 -18.85
C SER A 187 3.85 -11.35 -18.34
N LEU A 188 4.22 -10.20 -17.79
CA LEU A 188 5.57 -9.95 -17.26
C LEU A 188 5.86 -10.80 -16.02
N VAL A 189 4.96 -10.84 -15.02
CA VAL A 189 5.16 -11.63 -13.80
C VAL A 189 5.27 -13.11 -14.14
N LEU A 190 4.48 -13.63 -15.08
CA LEU A 190 4.58 -15.02 -15.51
C LEU A 190 5.85 -15.31 -16.32
N ALA A 191 6.33 -14.37 -17.13
CA ALA A 191 7.57 -14.53 -17.88
C ALA A 191 8.81 -14.66 -16.98
N VAL A 192 8.81 -13.98 -15.84
CA VAL A 192 9.92 -14.05 -14.86
C VAL A 192 10.01 -15.41 -14.17
N THR A 193 8.90 -16.15 -14.08
CA THR A 193 8.86 -17.50 -13.47
C THR A 193 9.18 -18.64 -14.44
N GLY A 194 9.37 -18.32 -15.73
CA GLY A 194 9.78 -19.32 -16.75
C GLY A 194 11.20 -19.86 -16.50
N PRO A 195 11.63 -20.89 -17.27
CA PRO A 195 12.98 -21.42 -17.14
C PRO A 195 13.99 -20.29 -17.26
N GLN A 196 14.76 -20.10 -16.20
CA GLN A 196 15.80 -19.06 -16.17
C GLN A 196 16.82 -19.35 -17.28
N PRO A 197 17.18 -18.36 -18.13
CA PRO A 197 18.29 -18.52 -19.03
C PRO A 197 19.53 -18.79 -18.17
N THR A 198 20.21 -19.91 -18.42
CA THR A 198 21.50 -20.21 -17.77
C THR A 198 22.45 -19.05 -18.10
N THR A 199 22.59 -18.12 -17.17
CA THR A 199 23.58 -17.04 -17.28
C THR A 199 24.95 -17.71 -17.31
N PRO A 200 25.72 -17.64 -18.41
CA PRO A 200 27.07 -18.19 -18.39
C PRO A 200 27.88 -17.46 -17.30
N PRO A 201 28.72 -18.17 -16.55
CA PRO A 201 29.53 -17.54 -15.51
C PRO A 201 30.30 -16.37 -16.12
N LEU A 202 30.22 -15.20 -15.48
CA LEU A 202 31.00 -14.02 -15.87
C LEU A 202 32.46 -14.45 -15.94
N ARG A 203 33.06 -14.40 -17.14
CA ARG A 203 34.48 -14.65 -17.30
C ARG A 203 35.24 -13.66 -16.43
N PRO A 204 36.13 -14.10 -15.56
CA PRO A 204 36.96 -13.18 -14.79
C PRO A 204 37.67 -12.26 -15.77
N ASN A 205 37.55 -10.98 -15.58
CA ASN A 205 38.09 -9.92 -16.40
C ASN A 205 39.66 -10.07 -16.39
N GLN A 206 40.23 -10.70 -17.41
CA GLN A 206 41.65 -10.69 -17.63
C GLN A 206 42.04 -9.27 -18.09
N ARG A 207 42.18 -8.38 -17.14
CA ARG A 207 42.94 -7.16 -17.37
C ARG A 207 44.42 -7.53 -17.29
N SER A 208 44.96 -7.95 -18.42
CA SER A 208 46.39 -7.81 -18.67
C SER A 208 46.66 -6.31 -18.87
N LEU A 209 47.28 -5.68 -17.93
CA LEU A 209 47.92 -4.39 -18.13
C LEU A 209 49.27 -4.62 -18.81
N PRO A 210 49.68 -3.76 -19.74
CA PRO A 210 50.99 -3.76 -20.35
C PRO A 210 52.08 -3.29 -19.36
#